data_189d3ee8ef25428b803764536d2e20d4
#
_entry.id   189d3ee8ef25428b803764536d2e20d4
#
_cell.length_a   1.000
_cell.length_b   1.000
_cell.length_c   1.000
_cell.angle_alpha   90.00
_cell.angle_beta   90.00
_cell.angle_gamma   90.00
#
_symmetry.space_group_name_H-M   'P 1'
#
loop_
_entity.id
_entity.type
_entity.pdbx_description
1 polymer ?
#
loop_
_entity_poly.entity_id
_entity_poly.type
_entity_poly.pdbx_seq_one_letter_code
_entity_poly.pdbx_strand_id
1 'polypeptide(L)'
;ESTIARNSDWVLPIHAGIEIGVASTKAFLGQLTVLYILCLKLAFVRKDIDENAYTKNISNLKKLPEAIKKCIKRESNLQLMAKEFISAKGSMFLGRGSSFPIALEGALKLKELSYLHAEGYPAGEMKHGPLALIEEGLPVIVIAPRDKYFEKTISNMQEVIARGGKILFITDNKKDSLNENIRFGLRVPHIDNLLSPILLTLPLQMLAYHVALLKNCDVDKPRNLAKSVTVE
;
A
#
# COMPACT_ATOMS: atom_id res chain seq x y z
N GLU A 1 13.43 -25.29 7.96
CA GLU A 1 13.34 -24.13 8.89
C GLU A 1 14.56 -23.22 8.72
N SER A 2 14.33 -21.88 8.71
CA SER A 2 15.41 -20.90 8.60
C SER A 2 16.27 -20.86 9.89
N THR A 3 17.49 -20.33 9.80
CA THR A 3 18.36 -20.11 10.97
C THR A 3 17.69 -19.22 12.00
N ILE A 4 16.96 -18.18 11.56
CA ILE A 4 16.21 -17.31 12.46
C ILE A 4 15.16 -18.10 13.23
N ALA A 5 14.37 -18.93 12.56
CA ALA A 5 13.35 -19.75 13.23
C ALA A 5 13.95 -20.72 14.24
N ARG A 6 15.11 -21.34 13.91
CA ARG A 6 15.79 -22.28 14.84
C ARG A 6 16.36 -21.59 16.09
N ASN A 7 16.74 -20.32 15.96
CA ASN A 7 17.36 -19.55 17.05
C ASN A 7 16.35 -18.65 17.81
N SER A 8 15.06 -18.72 17.47
CA SER A 8 14.00 -17.95 18.10
C SER A 8 13.28 -18.77 19.15
N ASP A 9 12.98 -18.19 20.31
CA ASP A 9 12.16 -18.84 21.35
C ASP A 9 10.71 -19.07 20.88
N TRP A 10 10.21 -18.19 19.98
CA TRP A 10 8.85 -18.27 19.44
C TRP A 10 8.83 -17.97 17.93
N VAL A 11 8.06 -18.75 17.22
CA VAL A 11 7.88 -18.63 15.76
C VAL A 11 6.40 -18.51 15.43
N LEU A 12 6.04 -17.45 14.70
CA LEU A 12 4.69 -17.24 14.18
C LEU A 12 4.74 -17.33 12.64
N PRO A 13 4.39 -18.52 12.08
CA PRO A 13 4.46 -18.71 10.63
C PRO A 13 3.35 -17.95 9.90
N ILE A 14 3.68 -17.34 8.78
CA ILE A 14 2.73 -16.59 7.94
C ILE A 14 1.97 -17.49 6.96
N HIS A 15 2.38 -18.73 6.78
CA HIS A 15 1.78 -19.72 5.86
C HIS A 15 1.58 -19.23 4.42
N ALA A 16 2.42 -18.31 3.95
CA ALA A 16 2.30 -17.72 2.61
C ALA A 16 2.71 -18.67 1.47
N GLY A 17 3.31 -19.82 1.79
CA GLY A 17 3.91 -20.72 0.80
C GLY A 17 5.11 -20.08 0.08
N ILE A 18 5.57 -20.72 -0.99
CA ILE A 18 6.71 -20.24 -1.79
C ILE A 18 6.30 -18.95 -2.52
N GLU A 19 7.10 -17.89 -2.40
CA GLU A 19 6.99 -16.64 -3.14
C GLU A 19 8.11 -16.59 -4.18
N ILE A 20 7.73 -16.72 -5.46
CA ILE A 20 8.68 -16.86 -6.59
C ILE A 20 9.32 -15.52 -6.90
N GLY A 21 8.52 -14.48 -7.06
CA GLY A 21 9.01 -13.13 -7.35
C GLY A 21 9.93 -12.60 -6.25
N VAL A 22 10.98 -11.87 -6.62
CA VAL A 22 11.94 -11.29 -5.67
C VAL A 22 11.26 -10.25 -4.78
N ALA A 23 10.45 -9.37 -5.36
CA ALA A 23 9.69 -8.38 -4.61
C ALA A 23 8.62 -9.05 -3.73
N SER A 24 8.65 -8.77 -2.43
CA SER A 24 7.68 -9.35 -1.48
C SER A 24 6.29 -8.76 -1.70
N THR A 25 5.28 -9.62 -1.81
CA THR A 25 3.87 -9.24 -1.99
C THR A 25 2.97 -9.96 -0.99
N LYS A 26 2.64 -11.23 -1.23
CA LYS A 26 1.80 -12.02 -0.32
C LYS A 26 2.45 -12.25 1.04
N ALA A 27 3.78 -12.38 1.10
CA ALA A 27 4.49 -12.52 2.36
C ALA A 27 4.36 -11.26 3.22
N PHE A 28 4.45 -10.07 2.63
CA PHE A 28 4.21 -8.79 3.32
C PHE A 28 2.80 -8.72 3.91
N LEU A 29 1.76 -9.06 3.13
CA LEU A 29 0.38 -9.10 3.61
C LEU A 29 0.18 -10.12 4.74
N GLY A 30 0.83 -11.29 4.62
CA GLY A 30 0.85 -12.32 5.66
C GLY A 30 1.49 -11.83 6.95
N GLN A 31 2.63 -11.12 6.86
CA GLN A 31 3.31 -10.51 8.02
C GLN A 31 2.42 -9.48 8.72
N LEU A 32 1.80 -8.55 7.97
CA LEU A 32 0.87 -7.58 8.56
C LEU A 32 -0.31 -8.28 9.26
N THR A 33 -0.82 -9.35 8.66
CA THR A 33 -1.95 -10.12 9.22
C THR A 33 -1.55 -10.80 10.52
N VAL A 34 -0.38 -11.45 10.57
CA VAL A 34 0.12 -12.14 11.78
C VAL A 34 0.43 -11.12 12.88
N LEU A 35 1.05 -9.98 12.56
CA LEU A 35 1.29 -8.90 13.51
C LEU A 35 -0.02 -8.33 14.07
N TYR A 36 -1.05 -8.16 13.23
CA TYR A 36 -2.37 -7.75 13.69
C TYR A 36 -2.95 -8.76 14.69
N ILE A 37 -2.89 -10.07 14.37
CA ILE A 37 -3.38 -11.12 15.27
C ILE A 37 -2.62 -11.12 16.59
N LEU A 38 -1.30 -10.97 16.55
CA LEU A 38 -0.44 -10.89 17.73
C LEU A 38 -0.82 -9.71 18.61
N CYS A 39 -0.91 -8.50 18.03
CA CYS A 39 -1.31 -7.29 18.76
C CYS A 39 -2.69 -7.44 19.39
N LEU A 40 -3.66 -8.00 18.65
CA LEU A 40 -5.01 -8.23 19.15
C LEU A 40 -5.01 -9.22 20.32
N LYS A 41 -4.24 -10.31 20.22
CA LYS A 41 -4.11 -11.30 21.30
C LYS A 41 -3.43 -10.70 22.55
N LEU A 42 -2.37 -9.93 22.38
CA LEU A 42 -1.69 -9.23 23.46
C LEU A 42 -2.62 -8.24 24.16
N ALA A 43 -3.36 -7.42 23.43
CA ALA A 43 -4.33 -6.48 23.99
C ALA A 43 -5.41 -7.21 24.81
N PHE A 44 -5.88 -8.36 24.32
CA PHE A 44 -6.86 -9.18 25.05
C PHE A 44 -6.27 -9.78 26.34
N VAL A 45 -5.08 -10.36 26.28
CA VAL A 45 -4.41 -10.97 27.45
C VAL A 45 -4.09 -9.92 28.53
N ARG A 46 -3.70 -8.73 28.10
CA ARG A 46 -3.43 -7.57 29.00
C ARG A 46 -4.71 -6.91 29.52
N LYS A 47 -5.89 -7.33 29.05
CA LYS A 47 -7.19 -6.73 29.38
C LYS A 47 -7.33 -5.26 28.91
N ASP A 48 -6.56 -4.85 27.89
CA ASP A 48 -6.71 -3.54 27.25
C ASP A 48 -8.00 -3.49 26.39
N ILE A 49 -8.50 -4.67 25.96
CA ILE A 49 -9.79 -4.86 25.30
C ILE A 49 -10.58 -6.00 25.96
N ASP A 50 -11.89 -5.92 25.92
CA ASP A 50 -12.78 -6.97 26.41
C ASP A 50 -13.02 -8.09 25.37
N GLU A 51 -13.72 -9.15 25.77
CA GLU A 51 -14.04 -10.30 24.91
C GLU A 51 -14.91 -9.92 23.71
N ASN A 52 -15.82 -8.96 23.88
CA ASN A 52 -16.68 -8.48 22.79
C ASN A 52 -15.87 -7.76 21.72
N ALA A 53 -14.95 -6.88 22.12
CA ALA A 53 -14.04 -6.20 21.21
C ALA A 53 -13.10 -7.19 20.52
N TYR A 54 -12.54 -8.16 21.25
CA TYR A 54 -11.69 -9.22 20.69
C TYR A 54 -12.45 -10.01 19.60
N THR A 55 -13.65 -10.54 19.93
CA THR A 55 -14.48 -11.32 19.01
C THR A 55 -14.91 -10.52 17.78
N LYS A 56 -15.25 -9.24 17.96
CA LYS A 56 -15.59 -8.33 16.87
C LYS A 56 -14.40 -8.17 15.89
N ASN A 57 -13.19 -7.95 16.42
CA ASN A 57 -11.99 -7.78 15.59
C ASN A 57 -11.63 -9.07 14.83
N ILE A 58 -11.76 -10.24 15.45
CA ILE A 58 -11.61 -11.54 14.76
C ILE A 58 -12.66 -11.70 13.65
N SER A 59 -13.91 -11.32 13.90
CA SER A 59 -14.97 -11.34 12.88
C SER A 59 -14.64 -10.41 11.70
N ASN A 60 -14.08 -9.23 11.96
CA ASN A 60 -13.67 -8.30 10.91
C ASN A 60 -12.50 -8.87 10.10
N LEU A 61 -11.51 -9.48 10.75
CA LEU A 61 -10.40 -10.15 10.06
C LEU A 61 -10.88 -11.23 9.09
N LYS A 62 -11.88 -12.04 9.49
CA LYS A 62 -12.47 -13.08 8.63
C LYS A 62 -13.12 -12.54 7.36
N LYS A 63 -13.45 -11.24 7.29
CA LYS A 63 -14.00 -10.57 6.10
C LYS A 63 -12.92 -10.10 5.12
N LEU A 64 -11.65 -10.03 5.56
CA LEU A 64 -10.55 -9.51 4.75
C LEU A 64 -10.36 -10.27 3.43
N PRO A 65 -10.39 -11.62 3.37
CA PRO A 65 -10.22 -12.34 2.10
C PRO A 65 -11.25 -11.95 1.04
N GLU A 66 -12.51 -11.74 1.44
CA GLU A 66 -13.57 -11.32 0.51
C GLU A 66 -13.35 -9.87 0.04
N ALA A 67 -12.88 -8.98 0.92
CA ALA A 67 -12.52 -7.62 0.54
C ALA A 67 -11.35 -7.60 -0.47
N ILE A 68 -10.33 -8.46 -0.26
CA ILE A 68 -9.21 -8.65 -1.19
C ILE A 68 -9.72 -9.12 -2.56
N LYS A 69 -10.59 -10.13 -2.62
CA LYS A 69 -11.19 -10.60 -3.89
C LYS A 69 -11.92 -9.48 -4.64
N LYS A 70 -12.67 -8.64 -3.91
CA LYS A 70 -13.37 -7.48 -4.50
C LYS A 70 -12.39 -6.41 -5.01
N CYS A 71 -11.27 -6.23 -4.33
CA CYS A 71 -10.24 -5.30 -4.78
C CYS A 71 -9.57 -5.78 -6.08
N ILE A 72 -9.21 -7.07 -6.17
CA ILE A 72 -8.61 -7.68 -7.36
C ILE A 72 -9.53 -7.52 -8.59
N LYS A 73 -10.83 -7.67 -8.45
CA LYS A 73 -11.80 -7.48 -9.55
C LYS A 73 -11.78 -6.07 -10.18
N ARG A 74 -11.09 -5.11 -9.58
CA ARG A 74 -10.91 -3.74 -10.11
C ARG A 74 -9.59 -3.52 -10.83
N GLU A 75 -8.93 -4.59 -11.21
CA GLU A 75 -7.64 -4.60 -11.91
C GLU A 75 -7.61 -3.70 -13.15
N SER A 76 -8.70 -3.65 -13.92
CA SER A 76 -8.79 -2.81 -15.12
C SER A 76 -8.56 -1.32 -14.85
N ASN A 77 -8.98 -0.83 -13.68
CA ASN A 77 -8.72 0.55 -13.29
C ASN A 77 -7.22 0.78 -13.03
N LEU A 78 -6.55 -0.19 -12.43
CA LEU A 78 -5.11 -0.13 -12.17
C LEU A 78 -4.28 -0.19 -13.46
N GLN A 79 -4.73 -0.98 -14.45
CA GLN A 79 -4.14 -1.00 -15.78
C GLN A 79 -4.22 0.36 -16.48
N LEU A 80 -5.35 1.07 -16.34
CA LEU A 80 -5.48 2.44 -16.85
C LEU A 80 -4.57 3.42 -16.11
N MET A 81 -4.51 3.34 -14.77
CA MET A 81 -3.63 4.16 -13.95
C MET A 81 -2.15 3.94 -14.31
N ALA A 82 -1.75 2.69 -14.56
CA ALA A 82 -0.38 2.33 -14.88
C ALA A 82 0.15 3.02 -16.15
N LYS A 83 -0.71 3.38 -17.10
CA LYS A 83 -0.32 4.09 -18.32
C LYS A 83 0.29 5.47 -18.04
N GLU A 84 -0.07 6.10 -16.94
CA GLU A 84 0.45 7.41 -16.54
C GLU A 84 1.95 7.36 -16.16
N PHE A 85 2.49 6.17 -15.93
CA PHE A 85 3.88 5.97 -15.54
C PHE A 85 4.83 5.67 -16.70
N ILE A 86 4.30 5.45 -17.92
CA ILE A 86 5.13 5.07 -19.09
C ILE A 86 6.18 6.12 -19.38
N SER A 87 5.78 7.40 -19.40
CA SER A 87 6.64 8.55 -19.68
C SER A 87 7.11 9.30 -18.43
N ALA A 88 6.67 8.86 -17.23
CA ALA A 88 7.02 9.52 -15.99
C ALA A 88 8.50 9.34 -15.66
N LYS A 89 9.15 10.40 -15.17
CA LYS A 89 10.53 10.36 -14.68
C LYS A 89 10.63 9.93 -13.22
N GLY A 90 9.56 10.13 -12.46
CA GLY A 90 9.44 9.77 -11.06
C GLY A 90 7.97 9.70 -10.62
N SER A 91 7.77 9.40 -9.36
CA SER A 91 6.44 9.33 -8.75
C SER A 91 6.52 9.55 -7.25
N MET A 92 5.44 10.07 -6.66
CA MET A 92 5.31 10.19 -5.21
C MET A 92 4.12 9.40 -4.69
N PHE A 93 4.26 8.90 -3.47
CA PHE A 93 3.22 8.19 -2.75
C PHE A 93 2.94 8.92 -1.44
N LEU A 94 1.70 9.30 -1.21
CA LEU A 94 1.30 10.10 -0.06
C LEU A 94 0.33 9.33 0.83
N GLY A 95 0.60 9.35 2.13
CA GLY A 95 -0.28 8.80 3.15
C GLY A 95 -0.16 9.55 4.48
N ARG A 96 -1.14 9.38 5.36
CA ARG A 96 -1.11 9.88 6.74
C ARG A 96 -1.40 8.75 7.72
N GLY A 97 -0.86 8.87 8.96
CA GLY A 97 -1.03 7.83 9.98
C GLY A 97 -0.57 6.46 9.46
N SER A 98 -1.42 5.44 9.60
CA SER A 98 -1.12 4.08 9.12
C SER A 98 -1.00 3.95 7.60
N SER A 99 -1.49 4.92 6.82
CA SER A 99 -1.34 4.93 5.36
C SER A 99 0.04 5.40 4.91
N PHE A 100 0.83 6.07 5.76
CA PHE A 100 2.19 6.48 5.39
C PHE A 100 3.15 5.30 5.21
N PRO A 101 3.27 4.33 6.13
CA PRO A 101 4.05 3.12 5.87
C PRO A 101 3.60 2.36 4.61
N ILE A 102 2.31 2.39 4.30
CA ILE A 102 1.78 1.77 3.08
C ILE A 102 2.21 2.55 1.81
N ALA A 103 2.29 3.87 1.90
CA ALA A 103 2.86 4.69 0.83
C ALA A 103 4.33 4.36 0.58
N LEU A 104 5.12 4.14 1.63
CA LEU A 104 6.52 3.67 1.51
C LEU A 104 6.60 2.32 0.81
N GLU A 105 5.76 1.36 1.20
CA GLU A 105 5.71 0.03 0.57
C GLU A 105 5.30 0.12 -0.91
N GLY A 106 4.30 0.94 -1.25
CA GLY A 106 3.90 1.16 -2.64
C GLY A 106 5.03 1.76 -3.48
N ALA A 107 5.73 2.76 -2.96
CA ALA A 107 6.89 3.36 -3.62
C ALA A 107 8.03 2.34 -3.79
N LEU A 108 8.26 1.50 -2.78
CA LEU A 108 9.25 0.42 -2.83
C LEU A 108 8.91 -0.58 -3.95
N LYS A 109 7.67 -1.07 -4.01
CA LYS A 109 7.24 -2.01 -5.06
C LYS A 109 7.39 -1.42 -6.45
N LEU A 110 7.04 -0.14 -6.63
CA LEU A 110 7.20 0.52 -7.91
C LEU A 110 8.67 0.62 -8.33
N LYS A 111 9.56 1.00 -7.41
CA LYS A 111 11.02 1.04 -7.65
C LYS A 111 11.59 -0.32 -8.04
N GLU A 112 11.28 -1.35 -7.23
CA GLU A 112 11.80 -2.70 -7.41
C GLU A 112 11.44 -3.29 -8.77
N LEU A 113 10.18 -3.13 -9.19
CA LEU A 113 9.64 -3.81 -10.35
C LEU A 113 9.81 -3.00 -11.66
N SER A 114 9.68 -1.69 -11.61
CA SER A 114 9.66 -0.84 -12.82
C SER A 114 10.89 0.03 -13.00
N TYR A 115 11.80 0.06 -12.02
CA TYR A 115 13.01 0.89 -11.98
C TYR A 115 12.73 2.40 -12.03
N LEU A 116 11.48 2.79 -11.81
CA LEU A 116 11.07 4.18 -11.73
C LEU A 116 11.44 4.73 -10.35
N HIS A 117 12.04 5.91 -10.30
CA HIS A 117 12.28 6.59 -9.02
C HIS A 117 10.92 6.90 -8.36
N ALA A 118 10.70 6.38 -7.18
CA ALA A 118 9.45 6.55 -6.44
C ALA A 118 9.73 6.71 -4.95
N GLU A 119 9.06 7.66 -4.31
CA GLU A 119 9.24 7.94 -2.89
C GLU A 119 7.92 8.09 -2.18
N GLY A 120 7.88 7.57 -0.94
CA GLY A 120 6.74 7.75 -0.05
C GLY A 120 6.98 8.90 0.93
N TYR A 121 5.97 9.77 1.10
CA TYR A 121 6.03 10.89 2.05
C TYR A 121 4.81 10.92 2.95
N PRO A 122 4.97 11.35 4.22
CA PRO A 122 3.83 11.74 5.03
C PRO A 122 3.15 12.95 4.37
N ALA A 123 1.89 12.84 3.99
CA ALA A 123 1.20 13.91 3.27
C ALA A 123 1.23 15.25 4.02
N GLY A 124 1.25 15.22 5.36
CA GLY A 124 1.36 16.42 6.19
C GLY A 124 2.70 17.15 6.11
N GLU A 125 3.76 16.43 5.71
CA GLU A 125 5.13 16.97 5.65
C GLU A 125 5.50 17.51 4.28
N MET A 126 4.59 17.46 3.31
CA MET A 126 4.84 17.92 1.93
C MET A 126 5.34 19.37 1.87
N LYS A 127 4.84 20.24 2.75
CA LYS A 127 5.21 21.67 2.79
C LYS A 127 6.66 21.92 3.25
N HIS A 128 7.29 20.93 3.85
CA HIS A 128 8.64 21.05 4.40
C HIS A 128 9.76 20.63 3.42
N GLY A 129 9.46 20.66 2.12
CA GLY A 129 10.43 20.37 1.06
C GLY A 129 9.85 19.60 -0.12
N PRO A 130 9.25 18.41 0.08
CA PRO A 130 8.83 17.53 -1.03
C PRO A 130 7.87 18.19 -2.03
N LEU A 131 7.08 19.18 -1.61
CA LEU A 131 6.17 19.92 -2.47
C LEU A 131 6.90 20.67 -3.60
N ALA A 132 8.18 21.01 -3.41
CA ALA A 132 9.02 21.62 -4.44
C ALA A 132 9.35 20.68 -5.62
N LEU A 133 9.19 19.36 -5.42
CA LEU A 133 9.41 18.35 -6.45
C LEU A 133 8.19 18.10 -7.34
N ILE A 134 7.04 18.72 -7.02
CA ILE A 134 5.83 18.58 -7.83
C ILE A 134 5.98 19.41 -9.09
N GLU A 135 5.97 18.74 -10.23
CA GLU A 135 5.97 19.32 -11.57
C GLU A 135 4.71 18.90 -12.34
N GLU A 136 4.43 19.59 -13.43
CA GLU A 136 3.27 19.31 -14.27
C GLU A 136 3.28 17.85 -14.76
N GLY A 137 2.21 17.13 -14.48
CA GLY A 137 2.03 15.75 -14.90
C GLY A 137 2.73 14.69 -14.04
N LEU A 138 3.44 15.06 -12.97
CA LEU A 138 4.04 14.09 -12.06
C LEU A 138 2.95 13.17 -11.46
N PRO A 139 3.04 11.83 -11.61
CA PRO A 139 2.10 10.91 -10.98
C PRO A 139 2.27 10.92 -9.46
N VAL A 140 1.21 11.25 -8.74
CA VAL A 140 1.18 11.24 -7.28
C VAL A 140 0.06 10.34 -6.80
N ILE A 141 0.42 9.25 -6.13
CA ILE A 141 -0.51 8.31 -5.52
C ILE A 141 -0.89 8.82 -4.14
N VAL A 142 -2.19 9.06 -3.92
CA VAL A 142 -2.70 9.51 -2.62
C VAL A 142 -3.56 8.42 -2.01
N ILE A 143 -3.15 7.94 -0.82
CA ILE A 143 -3.83 6.89 -0.06
C ILE A 143 -4.61 7.55 1.07
N ALA A 144 -5.92 7.58 0.94
CA ALA A 144 -6.81 8.25 1.88
C ALA A 144 -8.01 7.36 2.26
N PRO A 145 -7.84 6.44 3.21
CA PRO A 145 -8.97 5.71 3.77
C PRO A 145 -9.88 6.64 4.58
N ARG A 146 -11.11 6.20 4.80
CA ARG A 146 -12.09 6.91 5.64
C ARG A 146 -11.72 6.78 7.12
N ASP A 147 -10.69 7.51 7.52
CA ASP A 147 -10.22 7.61 8.90
C ASP A 147 -10.25 9.08 9.41
N LYS A 148 -9.72 9.31 10.61
CA LYS A 148 -9.62 10.65 11.20
C LYS A 148 -8.71 11.62 10.44
N TYR A 149 -7.91 11.13 9.50
CA TYR A 149 -7.00 11.94 8.70
C TYR A 149 -7.50 12.23 7.29
N PHE A 150 -8.65 11.67 6.89
CA PHE A 150 -9.18 11.76 5.54
C PHE A 150 -9.21 13.21 5.02
N GLU A 151 -9.90 14.11 5.70
CA GLU A 151 -10.06 15.51 5.27
C GLU A 151 -8.70 16.24 5.16
N LYS A 152 -7.77 15.95 6.08
CA LYS A 152 -6.41 16.51 6.03
C LYS A 152 -5.61 15.97 4.84
N THR A 153 -5.79 14.71 4.49
CA THR A 153 -5.16 14.10 3.31
C THR A 153 -5.71 14.72 2.03
N ILE A 154 -7.02 14.95 1.97
CA ILE A 154 -7.66 15.65 0.84
C ILE A 154 -7.10 17.07 0.69
N SER A 155 -6.94 17.82 1.78
CA SER A 155 -6.33 19.16 1.74
C SER A 155 -4.90 19.12 1.17
N ASN A 156 -4.06 18.14 1.59
CA ASN A 156 -2.72 18.00 1.04
C ASN A 156 -2.74 17.60 -0.46
N MET A 157 -3.69 16.76 -0.86
CA MET A 157 -3.89 16.40 -2.26
C MET A 157 -4.20 17.66 -3.13
N GLN A 158 -5.01 18.58 -2.64
CA GLN A 158 -5.31 19.83 -3.35
C GLN A 158 -4.06 20.69 -3.56
N GLU A 159 -3.12 20.68 -2.61
CA GLU A 159 -1.84 21.41 -2.73
C GLU A 159 -0.97 20.83 -3.87
N VAL A 160 -1.03 19.51 -4.09
CA VAL A 160 -0.36 18.82 -5.20
C VAL A 160 -1.04 19.16 -6.53
N ILE A 161 -2.38 19.11 -6.58
CA ILE A 161 -3.17 19.46 -7.76
C ILE A 161 -2.87 20.89 -8.22
N ALA A 162 -2.82 21.85 -7.28
CA ALA A 162 -2.55 23.25 -7.57
C ALA A 162 -1.16 23.49 -8.21
N ARG A 163 -0.27 22.49 -8.19
CA ARG A 163 1.08 22.53 -8.79
C ARG A 163 1.22 21.64 -10.03
N GLY A 164 0.10 21.16 -10.57
CA GLY A 164 0.10 20.33 -11.79
C GLY A 164 0.38 18.85 -11.54
N GLY A 165 0.49 18.40 -10.28
CA GLY A 165 0.63 16.97 -9.98
C GLY A 165 -0.59 16.17 -10.41
N LYS A 166 -0.38 15.02 -11.04
CA LYS A 166 -1.42 14.14 -11.56
C LYS A 166 -1.82 13.13 -10.50
N ILE A 167 -2.99 13.30 -9.93
CA ILE A 167 -3.46 12.47 -8.82
C ILE A 167 -4.00 11.12 -9.28
N LEU A 168 -3.49 10.06 -8.62
CA LEU A 168 -4.04 8.72 -8.62
C LEU A 168 -4.54 8.43 -7.20
N PHE A 169 -5.85 8.44 -7.01
CA PHE A 169 -6.47 8.45 -5.70
C PHE A 169 -6.97 7.07 -5.28
N ILE A 170 -6.53 6.57 -4.12
CA ILE A 170 -6.95 5.28 -3.55
C ILE A 170 -7.69 5.54 -2.24
N THR A 171 -8.96 5.14 -2.18
CA THR A 171 -9.83 5.40 -1.02
C THR A 171 -10.89 4.32 -0.86
N ASP A 172 -11.43 4.18 0.34
CA ASP A 172 -12.63 3.40 0.65
C ASP A 172 -13.86 4.30 0.93
N ASN A 173 -13.71 5.62 0.75
CA ASN A 173 -14.80 6.57 0.96
C ASN A 173 -15.83 6.50 -0.18
N LYS A 174 -17.13 6.53 0.19
CA LYS A 174 -18.25 6.51 -0.76
C LYS A 174 -18.66 7.91 -1.23
N LYS A 175 -18.32 8.97 -0.49
CA LYS A 175 -18.63 10.34 -0.92
C LYS A 175 -17.87 10.64 -2.21
N ASP A 176 -18.50 11.37 -3.11
CA ASP A 176 -17.93 11.84 -4.37
C ASP A 176 -16.87 12.94 -4.09
N SER A 177 -15.79 12.50 -3.41
CA SER A 177 -14.57 13.29 -3.22
C SER A 177 -13.71 13.33 -4.48
N LEU A 178 -14.17 12.66 -5.54
CA LEU A 178 -13.60 12.72 -6.87
C LEU A 178 -14.15 13.98 -7.57
N ASN A 179 -13.49 15.10 -7.40
CA ASN A 179 -13.73 16.27 -8.22
C ASN A 179 -13.06 16.09 -9.61
N GLU A 180 -13.38 16.98 -10.55
CA GLU A 180 -12.91 16.92 -11.94
C GLU A 180 -11.37 16.91 -12.08
N ASN A 181 -10.64 17.31 -11.04
CA ASN A 181 -9.18 17.34 -10.99
C ASN A 181 -8.54 15.99 -10.59
N ILE A 182 -9.33 14.99 -10.22
CA ILE A 182 -8.85 13.64 -9.93
C ILE A 182 -9.03 12.76 -11.16
N ARG A 183 -7.97 12.62 -11.93
CA ARG A 183 -8.00 11.87 -13.19
C ARG A 183 -8.31 10.39 -13.01
N PHE A 184 -7.81 9.78 -11.95
CA PHE A 184 -8.02 8.37 -11.66
C PHE A 184 -8.31 8.14 -10.17
N GLY A 185 -9.42 7.51 -9.89
CA GLY A 185 -9.80 7.08 -8.56
C GLY A 185 -10.01 5.57 -8.49
N LEU A 186 -9.35 4.90 -7.56
CA LEU A 186 -9.63 3.52 -7.21
C LEU A 186 -10.34 3.48 -5.85
N ARG A 187 -11.57 3.00 -5.87
CA ARG A 187 -12.32 2.77 -4.64
C ARG A 187 -12.11 1.32 -4.19
N VAL A 188 -11.53 1.11 -3.00
CA VAL A 188 -11.44 -0.21 -2.37
C VAL A 188 -12.68 -0.47 -1.49
N PRO A 189 -13.00 -1.74 -1.14
CA PRO A 189 -14.04 -2.02 -0.16
C PRO A 189 -13.71 -1.37 1.19
N HIS A 190 -14.75 -0.87 1.88
CA HIS A 190 -14.57 -0.40 3.26
C HIS A 190 -14.44 -1.60 4.21
N ILE A 191 -13.42 -1.57 5.06
CA ILE A 191 -13.18 -2.53 6.16
C ILE A 191 -12.80 -1.77 7.43
N ASP A 192 -12.61 -2.50 8.52
CA ASP A 192 -12.12 -1.91 9.76
C ASP A 192 -10.79 -1.15 9.56
N ASN A 193 -10.65 0.01 10.22
CA ASN A 193 -9.49 0.88 10.04
C ASN A 193 -8.16 0.23 10.41
N LEU A 194 -8.16 -0.71 11.37
CA LEU A 194 -6.94 -1.46 11.73
C LEU A 194 -6.53 -2.48 10.67
N LEU A 195 -7.47 -2.92 9.82
CA LEU A 195 -7.22 -3.83 8.70
C LEU A 195 -7.01 -3.10 7.37
N SER A 196 -7.37 -1.82 7.31
CA SER A 196 -7.27 -1.02 6.07
C SER A 196 -5.84 -0.99 5.49
N PRO A 197 -4.75 -0.93 6.26
CA PRO A 197 -3.39 -0.99 5.72
C PRO A 197 -3.13 -2.24 4.89
N ILE A 198 -3.62 -3.42 5.33
CA ILE A 198 -3.46 -4.69 4.60
C ILE A 198 -4.18 -4.61 3.25
N LEU A 199 -5.42 -4.11 3.24
CA LEU A 199 -6.21 -4.02 2.00
C LEU A 199 -5.65 -2.95 1.05
N LEU A 200 -5.19 -1.80 1.57
CA LEU A 200 -4.67 -0.68 0.77
C LEU A 200 -3.31 -0.97 0.14
N THR A 201 -2.55 -1.92 0.68
CA THR A 201 -1.29 -2.37 0.07
C THR A 201 -1.52 -3.06 -1.27
N LEU A 202 -2.61 -3.83 -1.40
CA LEU A 202 -2.86 -4.65 -2.58
C LEU A 202 -2.93 -3.84 -3.89
N PRO A 203 -3.71 -2.75 -4.01
CA PRO A 203 -3.74 -1.96 -5.25
C PRO A 203 -2.39 -1.35 -5.60
N LEU A 204 -1.53 -1.06 -4.63
CA LEU A 204 -0.19 -0.53 -4.89
C LEU A 204 0.73 -1.60 -5.48
N GLN A 205 0.67 -2.83 -4.95
CA GLN A 205 1.39 -3.98 -5.51
C GLN A 205 0.92 -4.28 -6.94
N MET A 206 -0.40 -4.28 -7.18
CA MET A 206 -0.96 -4.49 -8.51
C MET A 206 -0.60 -3.35 -9.48
N LEU A 207 -0.59 -2.10 -9.03
CA LEU A 207 -0.16 -0.96 -9.84
C LEU A 207 1.31 -1.12 -10.26
N ALA A 208 2.21 -1.43 -9.33
CA ALA A 208 3.62 -1.65 -9.61
C ALA A 208 3.83 -2.78 -10.62
N TYR A 209 3.07 -3.87 -10.49
CA TYR A 209 3.06 -4.99 -11.45
C TYR A 209 2.67 -4.52 -12.86
N HIS A 210 1.56 -3.79 -13.02
CA HIS A 210 1.13 -3.32 -14.33
C HIS A 210 2.08 -2.28 -14.95
N VAL A 211 2.67 -1.40 -14.13
CA VAL A 211 3.69 -0.46 -14.61
C VAL A 211 4.91 -1.23 -15.12
N ALA A 212 5.37 -2.25 -14.40
CA ALA A 212 6.49 -3.08 -14.82
C ALA A 212 6.22 -3.79 -16.16
N LEU A 213 5.02 -4.37 -16.32
CA LEU A 213 4.61 -4.99 -17.59
C LEU A 213 4.64 -4.00 -18.77
N LEU A 214 4.08 -2.79 -18.56
CA LEU A 214 4.06 -1.75 -19.60
C LEU A 214 5.47 -1.23 -19.96
N LYS A 215 6.42 -1.35 -19.04
CA LYS A 215 7.84 -1.00 -19.24
C LYS A 215 8.70 -2.19 -19.69
N ASN A 216 8.09 -3.35 -19.98
CA ASN A 216 8.77 -4.59 -20.37
C ASN A 216 9.83 -5.04 -19.33
N CYS A 217 9.56 -4.84 -18.04
CA CYS A 217 10.41 -5.30 -16.96
C CYS A 217 10.02 -6.72 -16.53
N ASP A 218 11.00 -7.52 -16.10
CA ASP A 218 10.74 -8.83 -15.49
C ASP A 218 10.21 -8.62 -14.06
N VAL A 219 8.96 -9.02 -13.83
CA VAL A 219 8.27 -8.83 -12.54
C VAL A 219 8.71 -9.82 -11.47
N ASP A 220 9.27 -10.96 -11.86
CA ASP A 220 9.72 -11.99 -10.92
C ASP A 220 11.21 -11.86 -10.60
N LYS A 221 12.02 -11.42 -11.56
CA LYS A 221 13.47 -11.28 -11.43
C LYS A 221 13.94 -9.86 -11.80
N PRO A 222 13.61 -8.86 -10.99
CA PRO A 222 14.06 -7.50 -11.24
C PRO A 222 15.59 -7.44 -11.18
N ARG A 223 16.18 -6.60 -12.05
CA ARG A 223 17.64 -6.44 -12.13
C ARG A 223 18.21 -6.00 -10.78
N ASN A 224 19.45 -6.45 -10.49
CA ASN A 224 20.22 -6.08 -9.31
C ASN A 224 19.58 -6.48 -7.95
N LEU A 225 18.52 -7.28 -7.96
CA LEU A 225 17.87 -7.76 -6.76
C LEU A 225 17.80 -9.30 -6.75
N ALA A 226 17.83 -9.87 -5.57
CA ALA A 226 17.67 -11.31 -5.34
C ALA A 226 16.93 -11.56 -4.01
N LYS A 227 16.29 -12.72 -3.87
CA LYS A 227 15.63 -13.14 -2.60
C LYS A 227 16.62 -13.22 -1.44
N SER A 228 17.86 -13.62 -1.71
CA SER A 228 18.98 -13.55 -0.79
C SER A 228 20.18 -13.06 -1.55
N VAL A 229 20.79 -11.98 -1.08
CA VAL A 229 22.04 -11.47 -1.64
C VAL A 229 23.17 -12.07 -0.84
N THR A 230 23.88 -13.01 -1.46
CA THR A 230 25.14 -13.54 -0.96
C THR A 230 26.25 -12.95 -1.83
N VAL A 231 26.65 -11.72 -1.52
CA VAL A 231 27.85 -11.12 -2.10
C VAL A 231 28.94 -11.24 -1.04
N GLU A 232 29.94 -12.06 -1.32
CA GLU A 232 31.20 -12.05 -0.61
C GLU A 232 32.13 -10.97 -1.20
#